data_9b6062767f98408c6e43c3c43fa48460
#
_entry.id   9b6062767f98408c6e43c3c43fa48460
#
_cell.length_a   1.000
_cell.length_b   1.000
_cell.length_c   1.000
_cell.angle_alpha   90.00
_cell.angle_beta   90.00
_cell.angle_gamma   90.00
#
_symmetry.space_group_name_H-M   'P 1'
#
loop_
_entity.id
_entity.type
_entity.pdbx_description
1 polymer ?
#
loop_
_entity_poly.entity_id
_entity_poly.type
_entity_poly.pdbx_seq_one_letter_code
_entity_poly.pdbx_strand_id
1 'polypeptide(L)'
;MSINTKGDNASIALAIKEMKEEGILYKANGKPNIPELMERTGLSRQRARRVASNGFKLLQHGNAGKVHVIALSAEEAMEMDSQLSKGVTNSNVLLRVLRDKFGYDGSKSSLDRYKEKHSHLIPAPREVVAVQGARVRRYETGPGEMYQMDWGFVNVSCIDGSTVKVALFAMVCHHCGMLFVEFFPNSRQQNLFIGMVHSFIYMGMPEKVMTDNMASVSNRRDSFGNPIMNAAYDSFQKACGFKTILCKPRHPYTKGKVERLIEFVKSNFIPAREFVNITDLNEQAVRWCDDWNSRFHKSTGKTPVAEHFAEPLQTASEDEMLQHTFMEYLAPLRTISIDGFVCLDGRRYGVPFSYHKKKARVMRDGVQLIVFDDSCSYEIVRHRVDWSYNLHYCEGQFLDDEGPEELPTAKIKAYMTQVEEKAETSPLSAFDFACTD
;
A
#
# COMPACT_ATOMS: atom_id res chain seq x y z
N MET A 1 27.59 -26.06 -32.18
CA MET A 1 27.31 -26.11 -30.74
C MET A 1 28.35 -26.98 -30.08
N SER A 2 29.42 -26.42 -29.53
CA SER A 2 30.42 -27.19 -28.78
C SER A 2 29.91 -27.33 -27.33
N ILE A 3 29.51 -28.52 -26.97
CA ILE A 3 29.16 -28.90 -25.60
C ILE A 3 30.44 -28.75 -24.76
N ASN A 4 30.47 -27.79 -23.86
CA ASN A 4 31.59 -27.55 -22.95
C ASN A 4 31.57 -28.60 -21.83
N THR A 5 32.11 -29.81 -22.13
CA THR A 5 32.12 -31.00 -21.23
C THR A 5 33.27 -30.98 -20.22
N LYS A 6 34.08 -29.91 -20.19
CA LYS A 6 35.19 -29.81 -19.23
C LYS A 6 34.67 -29.61 -17.80
N GLY A 7 34.92 -30.58 -16.93
CA GLY A 7 34.63 -30.54 -15.50
C GLY A 7 33.28 -31.14 -15.08
N ASP A 8 32.62 -31.95 -15.91
CA ASP A 8 31.49 -32.77 -15.49
C ASP A 8 31.97 -33.97 -14.65
N ASN A 9 31.07 -34.59 -13.88
CA ASN A 9 31.45 -35.68 -12.99
C ASN A 9 31.91 -36.92 -13.74
N ALA A 10 31.48 -37.15 -14.99
CA ALA A 10 31.84 -38.29 -15.80
C ALA A 10 33.28 -38.14 -16.31
N SER A 11 33.67 -36.97 -16.81
CA SER A 11 35.04 -36.70 -17.25
C SER A 11 36.03 -36.71 -16.09
N ILE A 12 35.62 -36.24 -14.89
CA ILE A 12 36.47 -36.33 -13.68
C ILE A 12 36.66 -37.78 -13.23
N ALA A 13 35.60 -38.59 -13.24
CA ALA A 13 35.69 -40.02 -12.90
C ALA A 13 36.61 -40.79 -13.85
N LEU A 14 36.53 -40.50 -15.15
CA LEU A 14 37.37 -41.09 -16.16
C LEU A 14 38.85 -40.74 -15.96
N ALA A 15 39.14 -39.45 -15.79
CA ALA A 15 40.51 -38.97 -15.53
C ALA A 15 41.13 -39.58 -14.26
N ILE A 16 40.34 -39.70 -13.17
CA ILE A 16 40.83 -40.36 -11.94
C ILE A 16 41.10 -41.83 -12.18
N LYS A 17 40.29 -42.55 -12.97
CA LYS A 17 40.50 -43.93 -13.32
C LYS A 17 41.79 -44.12 -14.12
N GLU A 18 41.96 -43.31 -15.16
CA GLU A 18 43.19 -43.32 -15.99
C GLU A 18 44.45 -43.02 -15.16
N MET A 19 44.44 -41.99 -14.34
CA MET A 19 45.55 -41.62 -13.46
C MET A 19 45.88 -42.74 -12.44
N LYS A 20 44.88 -43.51 -12.03
CA LYS A 20 45.07 -44.67 -11.15
C LYS A 20 45.71 -45.82 -11.87
N GLU A 21 45.28 -46.12 -13.09
CA GLU A 21 45.84 -47.17 -13.98
C GLU A 21 47.29 -46.86 -14.37
N GLU A 22 47.61 -45.59 -14.63
CA GLU A 22 48.96 -45.09 -14.93
C GLU A 22 49.86 -44.98 -13.70
N GLY A 23 49.34 -45.18 -12.48
CA GLY A 23 50.09 -45.08 -11.25
C GLY A 23 50.52 -43.65 -10.83
N ILE A 24 49.94 -42.63 -11.48
CA ILE A 24 50.32 -41.20 -11.28
C ILE A 24 49.34 -40.41 -10.43
N LEU A 25 48.34 -41.08 -9.83
CA LEU A 25 47.35 -40.44 -8.94
C LEU A 25 47.98 -39.73 -7.76
N TYR A 26 49.10 -40.33 -7.29
CA TYR A 26 49.96 -39.76 -6.24
C TYR A 26 51.37 -39.54 -6.79
N LYS A 27 52.01 -38.48 -6.34
CA LYS A 27 53.42 -38.21 -6.62
C LYS A 27 54.32 -39.13 -5.80
N ALA A 28 55.61 -39.28 -6.19
CA ALA A 28 56.59 -40.09 -5.48
C ALA A 28 56.71 -39.76 -3.96
N ASN A 29 56.33 -38.57 -3.53
CA ASN A 29 56.28 -38.14 -2.15
C ASN A 29 54.97 -38.47 -1.40
N GLY A 30 54.10 -39.26 -1.99
CA GLY A 30 52.80 -39.70 -1.44
C GLY A 30 51.71 -38.61 -1.45
N LYS A 31 51.96 -37.40 -1.97
CA LYS A 31 50.96 -36.35 -2.05
C LYS A 31 50.12 -36.49 -3.32
N PRO A 32 48.80 -36.14 -3.28
CA PRO A 32 47.94 -36.16 -4.46
C PRO A 32 48.52 -35.32 -5.59
N ASN A 33 48.41 -35.86 -6.84
CA ASN A 33 48.87 -35.14 -8.04
C ASN A 33 47.82 -34.19 -8.57
N ILE A 34 47.64 -33.08 -7.86
CA ILE A 34 46.66 -32.02 -8.14
C ILE A 34 46.90 -31.39 -9.53
N PRO A 35 48.14 -31.05 -9.94
CA PRO A 35 48.38 -30.43 -11.25
C PRO A 35 47.85 -31.32 -12.40
N GLU A 36 48.18 -32.59 -12.42
CA GLU A 36 47.75 -33.52 -13.44
C GLU A 36 46.22 -33.66 -13.50
N LEU A 37 45.58 -33.76 -12.31
CA LEU A 37 44.12 -33.80 -12.24
C LEU A 37 43.48 -32.52 -12.82
N MET A 38 44.09 -31.36 -12.60
CA MET A 38 43.59 -30.08 -13.18
C MET A 38 43.76 -30.08 -14.71
N GLU A 39 44.87 -30.52 -15.19
CA GLU A 39 45.20 -30.56 -16.64
C GLU A 39 44.21 -31.44 -17.41
N ARG A 40 43.96 -32.68 -16.92
CA ARG A 40 43.07 -33.65 -17.58
C ARG A 40 41.59 -33.27 -17.46
N THR A 41 41.19 -32.60 -16.38
CA THR A 41 39.76 -32.30 -16.11
C THR A 41 39.33 -30.86 -16.32
N GLY A 42 40.27 -29.92 -16.37
CA GLY A 42 40.00 -28.49 -16.40
C GLY A 42 39.43 -27.93 -15.08
N LEU A 43 39.55 -28.67 -13.97
CA LEU A 43 39.08 -28.25 -12.67
C LEU A 43 39.93 -27.06 -12.11
N SER A 44 39.30 -26.17 -11.40
CA SER A 44 40.04 -25.21 -10.59
C SER A 44 40.84 -25.90 -9.49
N ARG A 45 41.97 -25.31 -9.09
CA ARG A 45 42.87 -25.87 -8.05
C ARG A 45 42.14 -26.19 -6.75
N GLN A 46 41.20 -25.35 -6.35
CA GLN A 46 40.40 -25.55 -5.14
C GLN A 46 39.48 -26.77 -5.24
N ARG A 47 38.83 -26.96 -6.41
CA ARG A 47 37.94 -28.13 -6.66
C ARG A 47 38.74 -29.43 -6.78
N ALA A 48 39.89 -29.41 -7.44
CA ALA A 48 40.80 -30.55 -7.54
C ALA A 48 41.34 -30.98 -6.16
N ARG A 49 41.73 -30.01 -5.29
CA ARG A 49 42.12 -30.30 -3.92
C ARG A 49 40.98 -30.95 -3.11
N ARG A 50 39.74 -30.48 -3.27
CA ARG A 50 38.57 -31.08 -2.59
C ARG A 50 38.31 -32.50 -3.04
N VAL A 51 38.45 -32.82 -4.33
CA VAL A 51 38.35 -34.20 -4.85
C VAL A 51 39.44 -35.07 -4.26
N ALA A 52 40.66 -34.63 -4.26
CA ALA A 52 41.78 -35.36 -3.69
C ALA A 52 41.69 -35.58 -2.19
N SER A 53 41.25 -34.55 -1.40
CA SER A 53 41.08 -34.69 0.06
C SER A 53 39.95 -35.67 0.42
N ASN A 54 39.02 -35.92 -0.51
CA ASN A 54 37.96 -36.92 -0.35
C ASN A 54 38.38 -38.31 -0.91
N GLY A 55 39.68 -38.58 -1.01
CA GLY A 55 40.20 -39.87 -1.47
C GLY A 55 39.87 -40.14 -2.94
N PHE A 56 39.79 -39.08 -3.76
CA PHE A 56 39.40 -39.15 -5.18
C PHE A 56 38.00 -39.73 -5.43
N LYS A 57 37.17 -39.79 -4.39
CA LYS A 57 35.75 -40.11 -4.55
C LYS A 57 34.99 -38.82 -4.91
N LEU A 58 34.24 -38.88 -6.00
CA LEU A 58 33.37 -37.80 -6.39
C LEU A 58 32.24 -37.67 -5.36
N LEU A 59 32.22 -36.57 -4.67
CA LEU A 59 31.07 -36.22 -3.82
C LEU A 59 29.90 -35.94 -4.76
N GLN A 60 28.85 -36.69 -4.65
CA GLN A 60 27.58 -36.28 -5.21
C GLN A 60 27.22 -34.90 -4.62
N HIS A 61 26.79 -34.00 -5.48
CA HIS A 61 26.28 -32.71 -5.00
C HIS A 61 25.25 -32.98 -3.90
N GLY A 62 25.31 -32.29 -2.74
CA GLY A 62 24.42 -32.55 -1.61
C GLY A 62 22.91 -32.53 -1.93
N ASN A 63 22.58 -32.12 -3.15
CA ASN A 63 21.25 -32.15 -3.73
C ASN A 63 21.07 -33.22 -4.83
N ALA A 64 22.10 -34.04 -5.13
CA ALA A 64 21.97 -35.12 -6.09
C ALA A 64 21.04 -36.20 -5.52
N GLY A 65 19.96 -36.52 -6.23
CA GLY A 65 18.93 -37.47 -5.79
C GLY A 65 17.83 -36.86 -4.89
N LYS A 66 17.94 -35.62 -4.45
CA LYS A 66 16.81 -34.94 -3.86
C LYS A 66 15.89 -34.48 -4.99
N VAL A 67 14.71 -35.06 -5.06
CA VAL A 67 13.64 -34.60 -5.91
C VAL A 67 13.21 -33.23 -5.33
N HIS A 68 13.83 -32.16 -5.81
CA HIS A 68 13.47 -30.77 -5.47
C HIS A 68 12.26 -30.31 -6.28
N VAL A 69 11.31 -31.16 -6.50
CA VAL A 69 10.07 -30.79 -7.15
C VAL A 69 8.98 -31.11 -6.15
N ILE A 70 8.61 -30.10 -5.35
CA ILE A 70 7.22 -30.04 -4.98
C ILE A 70 6.54 -29.66 -6.29
N ALA A 71 6.12 -30.67 -7.04
CA ALA A 71 5.28 -30.46 -8.20
C ALA A 71 3.99 -29.85 -7.68
N LEU A 72 3.55 -28.75 -8.29
CA LEU A 72 2.24 -28.18 -7.99
C LEU A 72 1.20 -29.29 -8.22
N SER A 73 0.22 -29.42 -7.33
CA SER A 73 -0.97 -30.23 -7.58
C SER A 73 -1.70 -29.72 -8.82
N ALA A 74 -2.61 -30.49 -9.36
CA ALA A 74 -3.40 -30.05 -10.52
C ALA A 74 -4.17 -28.76 -10.23
N GLU A 75 -4.72 -28.61 -9.02
CA GLU A 75 -5.47 -27.44 -8.58
C GLU A 75 -4.56 -26.21 -8.39
N GLU A 76 -3.40 -26.38 -7.78
CA GLU A 76 -2.38 -25.34 -7.64
C GLU A 76 -1.86 -24.86 -9.00
N ALA A 77 -1.66 -25.79 -9.95
CA ALA A 77 -1.24 -25.46 -11.31
C ALA A 77 -2.31 -24.68 -12.06
N MET A 78 -3.58 -25.07 -11.96
CA MET A 78 -4.70 -24.34 -12.56
C MET A 78 -4.83 -22.91 -11.98
N GLU A 79 -4.68 -22.75 -10.67
CA GLU A 79 -4.66 -21.43 -10.05
C GLU A 79 -3.47 -20.60 -10.54
N MET A 80 -2.27 -21.19 -10.59
CA MET A 80 -1.08 -20.51 -11.13
C MET A 80 -1.30 -20.03 -12.55
N ASP A 81 -1.83 -20.85 -13.44
CA ASP A 81 -2.10 -20.52 -14.84
C ASP A 81 -3.17 -19.41 -14.95
N SER A 82 -4.20 -19.48 -14.11
CA SER A 82 -5.22 -18.43 -14.00
C SER A 82 -4.61 -17.09 -13.57
N GLN A 83 -3.74 -17.08 -12.58
CA GLN A 83 -3.08 -15.85 -12.12
C GLN A 83 -2.11 -15.29 -13.16
N LEU A 84 -1.32 -16.15 -13.82
CA LEU A 84 -0.38 -15.73 -14.87
C LEU A 84 -1.13 -15.11 -16.06
N SER A 85 -2.24 -15.69 -16.50
CA SER A 85 -3.07 -15.15 -17.59
C SER A 85 -3.73 -13.82 -17.25
N LYS A 86 -3.97 -13.53 -15.97
CA LYS A 86 -4.41 -12.22 -15.45
C LYS A 86 -3.25 -11.21 -15.33
N GLY A 87 -2.01 -11.59 -15.67
CA GLY A 87 -0.83 -10.75 -15.59
C GLY A 87 -0.21 -10.64 -14.19
N VAL A 88 -0.59 -11.50 -13.23
CA VAL A 88 0.03 -11.54 -11.89
C VAL A 88 1.37 -12.25 -11.97
N THR A 89 2.46 -11.52 -12.09
CA THR A 89 3.82 -12.06 -12.25
C THR A 89 4.69 -11.98 -10.99
N ASN A 90 4.22 -11.31 -9.94
CA ASN A 90 4.96 -11.17 -8.69
C ASN A 90 4.93 -12.48 -7.90
N SER A 91 6.08 -13.15 -7.80
CA SER A 91 6.19 -14.48 -7.16
C SER A 91 5.86 -14.49 -5.66
N ASN A 92 5.96 -13.36 -4.97
CA ASN A 92 5.51 -13.27 -3.56
C ASN A 92 3.99 -13.26 -3.46
N VAL A 93 3.31 -12.64 -4.43
CA VAL A 93 1.85 -12.67 -4.53
C VAL A 93 1.37 -14.08 -4.84
N LEU A 94 1.97 -14.73 -5.85
CA LEU A 94 1.65 -16.11 -6.24
C LEU A 94 1.86 -17.08 -5.08
N LEU A 95 2.98 -16.95 -4.33
CA LEU A 95 3.25 -17.75 -3.15
C LEU A 95 2.20 -17.57 -2.05
N ARG A 96 1.80 -16.32 -1.80
CA ARG A 96 0.72 -16.00 -0.85
C ARG A 96 -0.58 -16.69 -1.26
N VAL A 97 -1.01 -16.50 -2.51
CA VAL A 97 -2.26 -17.09 -3.03
C VAL A 97 -2.29 -18.61 -2.85
N LEU A 98 -1.19 -19.30 -3.20
CA LEU A 98 -1.13 -20.75 -3.08
C LEU A 98 -1.10 -21.20 -1.61
N ARG A 99 -0.46 -20.45 -0.72
CA ARG A 99 -0.46 -20.74 0.72
C ARG A 99 -1.83 -20.55 1.33
N ASP A 100 -2.49 -19.43 1.03
CA ASP A 100 -3.79 -19.10 1.59
C ASP A 100 -4.90 -20.05 1.09
N LYS A 101 -4.85 -20.46 -0.20
CA LYS A 101 -5.90 -21.31 -0.78
C LYS A 101 -5.66 -22.81 -0.60
N PHE A 102 -4.41 -23.25 -0.68
CA PHE A 102 -4.07 -24.67 -0.79
C PHE A 102 -3.07 -25.16 0.28
N GLY A 103 -2.59 -24.26 1.15
CA GLY A 103 -1.57 -24.62 2.14
C GLY A 103 -0.20 -24.96 1.52
N TYR A 104 0.13 -24.39 0.36
CA TYR A 104 1.35 -24.69 -0.38
C TYR A 104 2.62 -24.47 0.44
N ASP A 105 3.40 -25.52 0.62
CA ASP A 105 4.62 -25.47 1.42
C ASP A 105 5.90 -25.29 0.56
N GLY A 106 5.77 -25.16 -0.75
CA GLY A 106 6.89 -25.01 -1.67
C GLY A 106 7.58 -23.66 -1.59
N SER A 107 8.75 -23.58 -2.22
CA SER A 107 9.57 -22.37 -2.24
C SER A 107 9.15 -21.39 -3.34
N LYS A 108 9.46 -20.10 -3.14
CA LYS A 108 9.35 -19.07 -4.18
C LYS A 108 10.10 -19.46 -5.46
N SER A 109 11.29 -20.07 -5.33
CA SER A 109 12.10 -20.48 -6.48
C SER A 109 11.44 -21.58 -7.33
N SER A 110 10.56 -22.39 -6.74
CA SER A 110 9.75 -23.36 -7.49
C SER A 110 8.71 -22.66 -8.34
N LEU A 111 8.07 -21.63 -7.82
CA LEU A 111 7.11 -20.79 -8.56
C LEU A 111 7.79 -19.97 -9.66
N ASP A 112 9.00 -19.46 -9.42
CA ASP A 112 9.77 -18.75 -10.45
C ASP A 112 10.08 -19.65 -11.64
N ARG A 113 10.46 -20.92 -11.40
CA ARG A 113 10.67 -21.91 -12.48
C ARG A 113 9.37 -22.27 -13.19
N TYR A 114 8.27 -22.41 -12.46
CA TYR A 114 6.96 -22.66 -13.07
C TYR A 114 6.57 -21.50 -14.01
N LYS A 115 6.68 -20.28 -13.52
CA LYS A 115 6.41 -19.06 -14.29
C LYS A 115 7.27 -18.95 -15.56
N GLU A 116 8.56 -19.31 -15.48
CA GLU A 116 9.46 -19.32 -16.63
C GLU A 116 8.99 -20.31 -17.71
N LYS A 117 8.60 -21.52 -17.31
CA LYS A 117 8.06 -22.53 -18.22
C LYS A 117 6.72 -22.16 -18.84
N HIS A 118 5.88 -21.41 -18.13
CA HIS A 118 4.54 -20.97 -18.54
C HIS A 118 4.50 -19.50 -18.95
N SER A 119 5.64 -18.94 -19.36
CA SER A 119 5.76 -17.54 -19.76
C SER A 119 4.84 -17.13 -20.91
N HIS A 120 4.41 -18.08 -21.72
CA HIS A 120 3.44 -17.87 -22.82
C HIS A 120 2.04 -17.47 -22.34
N LEU A 121 1.70 -17.74 -21.07
CA LEU A 121 0.43 -17.33 -20.47
C LEU A 121 0.45 -15.87 -20.01
N ILE A 122 1.65 -15.27 -19.86
CA ILE A 122 1.78 -13.91 -19.35
C ILE A 122 1.51 -12.92 -20.48
N PRO A 123 0.54 -11.99 -20.31
CA PRO A 123 0.31 -10.94 -21.29
C PRO A 123 1.57 -10.15 -21.58
N ALA A 124 1.83 -9.84 -22.83
CA ALA A 124 2.98 -9.04 -23.23
C ALA A 124 3.02 -7.69 -22.50
N PRO A 125 4.15 -7.30 -21.88
CA PRO A 125 4.25 -6.01 -21.22
C PRO A 125 4.12 -4.88 -22.25
N ARG A 126 3.50 -3.76 -21.87
CA ARG A 126 3.56 -2.55 -22.66
C ARG A 126 5.02 -2.11 -22.78
N GLU A 127 5.48 -1.85 -23.99
CA GLU A 127 6.79 -1.25 -24.17
C GLU A 127 6.86 0.12 -23.48
N VAL A 128 7.65 0.19 -22.41
CA VAL A 128 8.00 1.45 -21.77
C VAL A 128 9.34 1.87 -22.30
N VAL A 129 9.36 2.89 -23.16
CA VAL A 129 10.60 3.52 -23.63
C VAL A 129 11.27 4.17 -22.42
N ALA A 130 12.38 3.60 -21.98
CA ALA A 130 13.19 4.16 -20.91
C ALA A 130 13.91 5.42 -21.43
N VAL A 131 13.45 6.59 -20.99
CA VAL A 131 14.18 7.85 -21.23
C VAL A 131 15.38 7.88 -20.28
N GLN A 132 16.60 7.83 -20.82
CA GLN A 132 17.81 8.05 -20.04
C GLN A 132 17.88 9.52 -19.60
N GLY A 133 17.60 9.78 -18.31
CA GLY A 133 17.77 11.09 -17.72
C GLY A 133 19.20 11.37 -17.28
N ALA A 134 19.54 12.66 -17.08
CA ALA A 134 20.82 13.08 -16.53
C ALA A 134 21.07 12.42 -15.14
N ARG A 135 22.32 12.06 -14.87
CA ARG A 135 22.70 11.53 -13.55
C ARG A 135 22.59 12.64 -12.50
N VAL A 136 21.65 12.51 -11.57
CA VAL A 136 21.44 13.47 -10.49
C VAL A 136 21.90 12.85 -9.18
N ARG A 137 22.64 13.62 -8.39
CA ARG A 137 23.05 13.21 -7.04
C ARG A 137 21.79 13.09 -6.17
N ARG A 138 21.60 11.92 -5.55
CA ARG A 138 20.55 11.73 -4.54
C ARG A 138 20.94 12.49 -3.28
N TYR A 139 20.02 13.27 -2.74
CA TYR A 139 20.20 13.87 -1.41
C TYR A 139 19.76 12.86 -0.34
N GLU A 140 20.40 12.94 0.80
CA GLU A 140 20.09 12.12 1.98
C GLU A 140 19.33 12.96 2.98
N THR A 141 18.47 12.33 3.76
CA THR A 141 17.67 12.92 4.83
C THR A 141 17.80 12.07 6.08
N GLY A 142 17.56 12.67 7.25
CA GLY A 142 17.45 11.95 8.50
C GLY A 142 16.12 11.22 8.70
N PRO A 143 16.00 10.38 9.74
CA PRO A 143 14.73 9.80 10.15
C PRO A 143 13.69 10.88 10.39
N GLY A 144 12.45 10.70 9.91
CA GLY A 144 11.36 11.66 10.11
C GLY A 144 11.52 13.04 9.44
N GLU A 145 12.68 13.38 8.89
CA GLU A 145 12.92 14.71 8.30
C GLU A 145 11.99 14.99 7.11
N MET A 146 11.79 14.01 6.22
CA MET A 146 10.99 14.22 5.02
C MET A 146 10.20 12.99 4.60
N TYR A 147 8.90 13.20 4.36
CA TYR A 147 8.04 12.21 3.72
C TYR A 147 7.72 12.61 2.29
N GLN A 148 7.58 11.63 1.42
CA GLN A 148 7.06 11.81 0.07
C GLN A 148 5.62 11.32 0.03
N MET A 149 4.71 12.10 -0.56
CA MET A 149 3.29 11.80 -0.65
C MET A 149 2.81 11.92 -2.09
N ASP A 150 1.91 11.01 -2.48
CA ASP A 150 1.24 11.05 -3.80
C ASP A 150 -0.10 10.31 -3.79
N TRP A 151 -0.90 10.59 -4.82
CA TRP A 151 -2.09 9.86 -5.18
C TRP A 151 -1.84 8.88 -6.31
N GLY A 152 -2.36 7.66 -6.17
CA GLY A 152 -2.53 6.70 -7.24
C GLY A 152 -4.00 6.38 -7.46
N PHE A 153 -4.31 5.73 -8.58
CA PHE A 153 -5.63 5.15 -8.79
C PHE A 153 -5.48 3.67 -9.13
N VAL A 154 -6.32 2.86 -8.52
CA VAL A 154 -6.32 1.41 -8.69
C VAL A 154 -7.74 0.89 -8.84
N ASN A 155 -7.87 -0.20 -9.59
CA ASN A 155 -9.11 -0.97 -9.62
C ASN A 155 -8.97 -2.12 -8.64
N VAL A 156 -9.94 -2.29 -7.77
CA VAL A 156 -9.99 -3.36 -6.76
C VAL A 156 -11.16 -4.29 -7.06
N SER A 157 -10.93 -5.59 -6.90
CA SER A 157 -11.97 -6.61 -7.08
C SER A 157 -12.72 -6.80 -5.76
N CYS A 158 -14.03 -6.75 -5.83
CA CYS A 158 -14.91 -7.03 -4.69
C CYS A 158 -15.35 -8.49 -4.69
N ILE A 159 -15.72 -9.01 -3.53
CA ILE A 159 -16.19 -10.41 -3.35
C ILE A 159 -17.44 -10.70 -4.18
N ASP A 160 -18.27 -9.68 -4.44
CA ASP A 160 -19.46 -9.79 -5.30
C ASP A 160 -19.13 -9.87 -6.81
N GLY A 161 -17.85 -9.90 -7.17
CA GLY A 161 -17.36 -9.93 -8.54
C GLY A 161 -17.30 -8.55 -9.21
N SER A 162 -17.72 -7.49 -8.55
CA SER A 162 -17.62 -6.13 -9.08
C SER A 162 -16.19 -5.62 -9.02
N THR A 163 -15.90 -4.61 -9.83
CA THR A 163 -14.60 -3.90 -9.81
C THR A 163 -14.84 -2.43 -9.54
N VAL A 164 -14.23 -1.91 -8.48
CA VAL A 164 -14.38 -0.51 -8.07
C VAL A 164 -13.06 0.22 -8.25
N LYS A 165 -13.11 1.42 -8.84
CA LYS A 165 -11.95 2.32 -8.92
C LYS A 165 -11.87 3.15 -7.65
N VAL A 166 -10.74 3.08 -6.95
CA VAL A 166 -10.47 3.81 -5.72
C VAL A 166 -9.21 4.67 -5.86
N ALA A 167 -9.16 5.75 -5.09
CA ALA A 167 -7.96 6.58 -4.94
C ALA A 167 -7.08 5.97 -3.86
N LEU A 168 -5.80 5.76 -4.17
CA LEU A 168 -4.75 5.28 -3.28
C LEU A 168 -3.95 6.47 -2.78
N PHE A 169 -4.05 6.80 -1.51
CA PHE A 169 -3.12 7.69 -0.83
C PHE A 169 -1.86 6.91 -0.44
N ALA A 170 -0.70 7.44 -0.76
CA ALA A 170 0.57 6.81 -0.43
C ALA A 170 1.53 7.81 0.20
N MET A 171 2.13 7.45 1.33
CA MET A 171 3.19 8.21 1.99
C MET A 171 4.36 7.32 2.34
N VAL A 172 5.58 7.82 2.18
CA VAL A 172 6.81 7.08 2.47
C VAL A 172 7.88 8.00 3.06
N CYS A 173 8.53 7.56 4.11
CA CYS A 173 9.71 8.23 4.65
C CYS A 173 10.86 8.19 3.63
N HIS A 174 11.44 9.36 3.33
CA HIS A 174 12.53 9.42 2.38
C HIS A 174 13.80 8.74 2.90
N HIS A 175 14.06 8.75 4.19
CA HIS A 175 15.22 8.11 4.82
C HIS A 175 15.11 6.58 4.82
N CYS A 176 14.26 6.03 5.67
CA CYS A 176 14.21 4.59 5.98
C CYS A 176 13.30 3.78 5.05
N GLY A 177 12.40 4.44 4.31
CA GLY A 177 11.41 3.76 3.47
C GLY A 177 10.22 3.18 4.24
N MET A 178 10.01 3.56 5.52
CA MET A 178 8.76 3.27 6.22
C MET A 178 7.61 3.85 5.42
N LEU A 179 6.55 3.08 5.22
CA LEU A 179 5.46 3.41 4.31
C LEU A 179 4.10 3.32 4.99
N PHE A 180 3.19 4.12 4.48
CA PHE A 180 1.77 4.09 4.82
C PHE A 180 0.95 4.23 3.55
N VAL A 181 -0.13 3.45 3.44
CA VAL A 181 -1.10 3.57 2.34
C VAL A 181 -2.51 3.45 2.87
N GLU A 182 -3.41 4.22 2.26
CA GLU A 182 -4.84 4.21 2.56
C GLU A 182 -5.65 4.45 1.29
N PHE A 183 -6.86 3.90 1.23
CA PHE A 183 -7.72 3.98 0.07
C PHE A 183 -8.97 4.81 0.36
N PHE A 184 -9.35 5.62 -0.62
CA PHE A 184 -10.47 6.54 -0.55
C PHE A 184 -11.38 6.41 -1.77
N PRO A 185 -12.66 6.80 -1.68
CA PRO A 185 -13.54 6.83 -2.84
C PRO A 185 -13.05 7.81 -3.93
N ASN A 186 -12.35 8.87 -3.55
CA ASN A 186 -11.81 9.90 -4.44
C ASN A 186 -10.60 10.60 -3.80
N SER A 187 -9.88 11.41 -4.60
CA SER A 187 -8.70 12.18 -4.17
C SER A 187 -9.01 13.65 -3.84
N ARG A 188 -10.23 13.95 -3.33
CA ARG A 188 -10.59 15.31 -2.91
C ARG A 188 -9.74 15.77 -1.75
N GLN A 189 -9.66 17.10 -1.56
CA GLN A 189 -8.81 17.73 -0.53
C GLN A 189 -9.09 17.22 0.89
N GLN A 190 -10.35 16.94 1.21
CA GLN A 190 -10.74 16.38 2.50
C GLN A 190 -10.10 15.01 2.75
N ASN A 191 -10.17 14.11 1.77
CA ASN A 191 -9.54 12.79 1.85
C ASN A 191 -8.01 12.89 1.90
N LEU A 192 -7.43 13.94 1.27
CA LEU A 192 -6.02 14.23 1.40
C LEU A 192 -5.64 14.53 2.86
N PHE A 193 -6.40 15.42 3.53
CA PHE A 193 -6.14 15.74 4.94
C PHE A 193 -6.29 14.53 5.85
N ILE A 194 -7.34 13.73 5.66
CA ILE A 194 -7.56 12.49 6.42
C ILE A 194 -6.38 11.53 6.24
N GLY A 195 -5.99 11.24 4.99
CA GLY A 195 -4.87 10.35 4.72
C GLY A 195 -3.53 10.87 5.28
N MET A 196 -3.31 12.19 5.24
CA MET A 196 -2.13 12.79 5.85
C MET A 196 -2.16 12.67 7.37
N VAL A 197 -3.28 12.96 8.02
CA VAL A 197 -3.41 12.83 9.47
C VAL A 197 -3.22 11.37 9.91
N HIS A 198 -3.87 10.41 9.25
CA HIS A 198 -3.67 8.99 9.55
C HIS A 198 -2.21 8.56 9.38
N SER A 199 -1.54 9.04 8.33
CA SER A 199 -0.12 8.76 8.14
C SER A 199 0.77 9.38 9.23
N PHE A 200 0.44 10.58 9.73
CA PHE A 200 1.17 11.22 10.83
C PHE A 200 0.94 10.51 12.16
N ILE A 201 -0.27 9.99 12.40
CA ILE A 201 -0.55 9.13 13.56
C ILE A 201 0.26 7.84 13.47
N TYR A 202 0.36 7.24 12.29
CA TYR A 202 1.05 5.96 12.07
C TYR A 202 2.58 6.10 12.07
N MET A 203 3.12 7.15 11.47
CA MET A 203 4.56 7.33 11.23
C MET A 203 5.21 8.39 12.12
N GLY A 204 4.45 9.20 12.88
CA GLY A 204 4.93 10.42 13.53
C GLY A 204 4.99 11.62 12.57
N MET A 205 5.24 12.80 13.15
CA MET A 205 5.26 14.06 12.41
C MET A 205 6.56 14.25 11.62
N PRO A 206 6.48 14.56 10.31
CA PRO A 206 7.65 14.94 9.53
C PRO A 206 7.95 16.45 9.68
N GLU A 207 9.20 16.84 9.48
CA GLU A 207 9.52 18.27 9.31
C GLU A 207 9.01 18.78 7.95
N LYS A 208 9.07 17.92 6.92
CA LYS A 208 8.76 18.28 5.52
C LYS A 208 7.94 17.21 4.83
N VAL A 209 6.98 17.63 4.02
CA VAL A 209 6.24 16.74 3.11
C VAL A 209 6.49 17.18 1.67
N MET A 210 7.04 16.27 0.86
CA MET A 210 7.26 16.48 -0.57
C MET A 210 6.09 15.91 -1.38
N THR A 211 5.52 16.71 -2.26
CA THR A 211 4.40 16.32 -3.12
C THR A 211 4.43 17.03 -4.47
N ASP A 212 3.58 16.58 -5.39
CA ASP A 212 3.35 17.26 -6.67
C ASP A 212 2.50 18.51 -6.53
N ASN A 213 2.44 19.30 -7.62
CA ASN A 213 1.55 20.45 -7.74
C ASN A 213 0.10 20.00 -8.01
N MET A 214 -0.48 19.18 -7.13
CA MET A 214 -1.88 18.78 -7.24
C MET A 214 -2.79 19.93 -6.80
N ALA A 215 -4.00 20.03 -7.38
CA ALA A 215 -4.93 21.15 -7.13
C ALA A 215 -5.33 21.29 -5.67
N SER A 216 -5.39 20.19 -4.90
CA SER A 216 -5.67 20.20 -3.46
C SER A 216 -4.54 20.84 -2.63
N VAL A 217 -3.31 20.92 -3.17
CA VAL A 217 -2.14 21.51 -2.51
C VAL A 217 -1.81 22.89 -3.09
N SER A 218 -1.77 23.02 -4.43
CA SER A 218 -1.45 24.26 -5.12
C SER A 218 -2.19 24.33 -6.45
N ASN A 219 -3.10 25.29 -6.60
CA ASN A 219 -3.95 25.41 -7.77
C ASN A 219 -3.71 26.68 -8.60
N ARG A 220 -2.84 27.54 -8.15
CA ARG A 220 -2.52 28.83 -8.81
C ARG A 220 -1.02 29.06 -8.86
N ARG A 221 -0.59 29.99 -9.71
CA ARG A 221 0.78 30.52 -9.75
C ARG A 221 0.75 32.03 -9.66
N ASP A 222 1.77 32.59 -9.03
CA ASP A 222 1.99 34.03 -9.00
C ASP A 222 2.47 34.57 -10.36
N SER A 223 2.65 35.87 -10.47
CA SER A 223 3.17 36.54 -11.67
C SER A 223 4.59 36.11 -12.06
N PHE A 224 5.33 35.52 -11.14
CA PHE A 224 6.69 34.98 -11.35
C PHE A 224 6.68 33.46 -11.65
N GLY A 225 5.51 32.83 -11.70
CA GLY A 225 5.36 31.42 -11.98
C GLY A 225 5.55 30.49 -10.77
N ASN A 226 5.70 31.05 -9.55
CA ASN A 226 5.79 30.25 -8.33
C ASN A 226 4.41 29.71 -7.93
N PRO A 227 4.33 28.47 -7.43
CA PRO A 227 3.05 27.91 -6.98
C PRO A 227 2.52 28.66 -5.74
N ILE A 228 1.23 29.00 -5.78
CA ILE A 228 0.49 29.53 -4.64
C ILE A 228 -0.22 28.38 -3.97
N MET A 229 0.00 28.20 -2.68
CA MET A 229 -0.66 27.14 -1.91
C MET A 229 -2.17 27.35 -1.85
N ASN A 230 -2.92 26.27 -1.89
CA ASN A 230 -4.35 26.32 -1.57
C ASN A 230 -4.52 26.79 -0.12
N ALA A 231 -5.42 27.74 0.13
CA ALA A 231 -5.58 28.39 1.44
C ALA A 231 -5.91 27.38 2.56
N ALA A 232 -6.79 26.38 2.29
CA ALA A 232 -7.12 25.35 3.26
C ALA A 232 -5.91 24.42 3.53
N TYR A 233 -5.12 24.10 2.50
CA TYR A 233 -3.90 23.30 2.68
C TYR A 233 -2.81 24.10 3.43
N ASP A 234 -2.67 25.40 3.16
CA ASP A 234 -1.72 26.26 3.88
C ASP A 234 -2.08 26.37 5.37
N SER A 235 -3.39 26.49 5.68
CA SER A 235 -3.87 26.44 7.06
C SER A 235 -3.58 25.09 7.72
N PHE A 236 -3.80 23.98 7.01
CA PHE A 236 -3.52 22.63 7.49
C PHE A 236 -2.04 22.42 7.81
N GLN A 237 -1.15 22.76 6.88
CA GLN A 237 0.29 22.59 7.12
C GLN A 237 0.80 23.43 8.30
N LYS A 238 0.26 24.65 8.47
CA LYS A 238 0.60 25.53 9.61
C LYS A 238 0.09 24.99 10.93
N ALA A 239 -1.15 24.49 10.95
CA ALA A 239 -1.75 23.91 12.14
C ALA A 239 -1.02 22.62 12.58
N CYS A 240 -0.58 21.79 11.63
CA CYS A 240 0.19 20.59 11.91
C CYS A 240 1.70 20.83 12.10
N GLY A 241 2.24 21.98 11.71
CA GLY A 241 3.64 22.36 11.96
C GLY A 241 4.67 21.81 10.97
N PHE A 242 4.27 21.23 9.83
CA PHE A 242 5.20 20.75 8.79
C PHE A 242 5.38 21.78 7.66
N LYS A 243 6.40 21.58 6.82
CA LYS A 243 6.64 22.38 5.60
C LYS A 243 6.42 21.55 4.34
N THR A 244 5.73 22.12 3.34
CA THR A 244 5.55 21.44 2.05
C THR A 244 6.64 21.81 1.06
N ILE A 245 7.19 20.81 0.40
CA ILE A 245 8.12 20.93 -0.72
C ILE A 245 7.39 20.49 -1.99
N LEU A 246 7.14 21.43 -2.90
CA LEU A 246 6.54 21.13 -4.19
C LEU A 246 7.60 20.68 -5.19
N CYS A 247 7.36 19.58 -5.88
CA CYS A 247 8.25 19.10 -6.93
C CYS A 247 8.32 20.12 -8.09
N LYS A 248 9.51 20.34 -8.60
CA LYS A 248 9.69 21.17 -9.79
C LYS A 248 9.06 20.44 -11.00
N PRO A 249 8.26 21.14 -11.82
CA PRO A 249 7.68 20.53 -13.02
C PRO A 249 8.77 19.91 -13.90
N ARG A 250 8.50 18.71 -14.44
CA ARG A 250 9.40 17.97 -15.33
C ARG A 250 10.74 17.50 -14.72
N HIS A 251 10.81 17.40 -13.37
CA HIS A 251 11.94 16.76 -12.68
C HIS A 251 11.50 15.46 -11.97
N PRO A 252 11.34 14.35 -12.71
CA PRO A 252 10.76 13.11 -12.18
C PRO A 252 11.62 12.42 -11.11
N TYR A 253 12.88 12.81 -10.98
CA TYR A 253 13.84 12.12 -10.10
C TYR A 253 13.67 12.43 -8.61
N THR A 254 12.90 13.46 -8.26
CA THR A 254 12.74 13.91 -6.86
C THR A 254 11.76 13.06 -6.07
N LYS A 255 10.77 12.45 -6.73
CA LYS A 255 9.64 11.74 -6.11
C LYS A 255 9.67 10.21 -6.29
N GLY A 256 10.79 9.66 -6.72
CA GLY A 256 10.89 8.25 -7.13
C GLY A 256 10.63 7.20 -6.05
N LYS A 257 10.54 7.56 -4.75
CA LYS A 257 10.20 6.59 -3.67
C LYS A 257 8.71 6.35 -3.59
N VAL A 258 7.89 7.41 -3.58
CA VAL A 258 6.43 7.26 -3.51
C VAL A 258 5.84 6.73 -4.82
N GLU A 259 6.41 7.10 -5.97
CA GLU A 259 6.00 6.51 -7.26
C GLU A 259 6.24 4.99 -7.26
N ARG A 260 7.40 4.54 -6.79
CA ARG A 260 7.70 3.12 -6.62
C ARG A 260 6.80 2.45 -5.59
N LEU A 261 6.41 3.15 -4.52
CA LEU A 261 5.45 2.63 -3.56
C LEU A 261 4.10 2.40 -4.22
N ILE A 262 3.58 3.35 -5.00
CA ILE A 262 2.32 3.20 -5.74
C ILE A 262 2.38 2.00 -6.69
N GLU A 263 3.46 1.85 -7.47
CA GLU A 263 3.64 0.69 -8.35
C GLU A 263 3.80 -0.61 -7.55
N PHE A 264 4.43 -0.56 -6.38
CA PHE A 264 4.54 -1.70 -5.49
C PHE A 264 3.18 -2.13 -4.91
N VAL A 265 2.32 -1.20 -4.52
CA VAL A 265 0.94 -1.48 -4.11
C VAL A 265 0.18 -2.16 -5.26
N LYS A 266 0.26 -1.61 -6.46
CA LYS A 266 -0.40 -2.17 -7.66
C LYS A 266 0.08 -3.57 -8.03
N SER A 267 1.36 -3.88 -7.82
CA SER A 267 1.97 -5.15 -8.21
C SER A 267 2.09 -6.17 -7.08
N ASN A 268 1.90 -5.78 -5.82
CA ASN A 268 2.06 -6.66 -4.66
C ASN A 268 0.85 -6.73 -3.75
N PHE A 269 0.25 -5.58 -3.39
CA PHE A 269 -0.88 -5.56 -2.46
C PHE A 269 -2.19 -5.94 -3.16
N ILE A 270 -2.53 -5.26 -4.25
CA ILE A 270 -3.82 -5.42 -4.94
C ILE A 270 -4.00 -6.78 -5.62
N PRO A 271 -3.00 -7.33 -6.36
CA PRO A 271 -3.25 -8.54 -7.15
C PRO A 271 -3.67 -9.74 -6.31
N ALA A 272 -4.64 -10.48 -6.82
CA ALA A 272 -5.19 -11.68 -6.21
C ALA A 272 -5.72 -11.48 -4.77
N ARG A 273 -6.28 -10.30 -4.49
CA ARG A 273 -7.08 -10.00 -3.31
C ARG A 273 -8.49 -9.63 -3.72
N GLU A 274 -9.43 -9.95 -2.87
CA GLU A 274 -10.82 -9.57 -2.97
C GLU A 274 -11.22 -8.84 -1.68
N PHE A 275 -12.08 -7.85 -1.80
CA PHE A 275 -12.44 -6.97 -0.70
C PHE A 275 -13.95 -6.89 -0.55
N VAL A 276 -14.41 -6.86 0.69
CA VAL A 276 -15.85 -6.69 0.97
C VAL A 276 -16.29 -5.25 0.69
N ASN A 277 -15.48 -4.29 1.12
CA ASN A 277 -15.74 -2.86 0.99
C ASN A 277 -14.43 -2.06 1.23
N ILE A 278 -14.52 -0.74 1.20
CA ILE A 278 -13.34 0.14 1.39
C ILE A 278 -12.76 0.04 2.81
N THR A 279 -13.56 -0.27 3.82
CA THR A 279 -13.08 -0.46 5.19
C THR A 279 -12.22 -1.72 5.28
N ASP A 280 -12.72 -2.85 4.78
CA ASP A 280 -11.94 -4.10 4.71
C ASP A 280 -10.65 -3.92 3.88
N LEU A 281 -10.73 -3.18 2.76
CA LEU A 281 -9.55 -2.83 1.96
C LEU A 281 -8.50 -2.09 2.80
N ASN A 282 -8.92 -1.11 3.60
CA ASN A 282 -8.01 -0.33 4.45
C ASN A 282 -7.46 -1.14 5.63
N GLU A 283 -8.27 -1.99 6.26
CA GLU A 283 -7.78 -2.91 7.30
C GLU A 283 -6.71 -3.87 6.78
N GLN A 284 -6.92 -4.41 5.56
CA GLN A 284 -5.92 -5.25 4.91
C GLN A 284 -4.67 -4.44 4.53
N ALA A 285 -4.81 -3.17 4.15
CA ALA A 285 -3.71 -2.28 3.81
C ALA A 285 -2.84 -1.95 5.03
N VAL A 286 -3.44 -1.65 6.18
CA VAL A 286 -2.71 -1.40 7.42
C VAL A 286 -1.91 -2.63 7.82
N ARG A 287 -2.53 -3.83 7.85
CA ARG A 287 -1.81 -5.09 8.14
C ARG A 287 -0.65 -5.34 7.17
N TRP A 288 -0.83 -4.99 5.89
CA TRP A 288 0.24 -5.10 4.90
C TRP A 288 1.36 -4.07 5.13
N CYS A 289 1.04 -2.84 5.55
CA CYS A 289 2.04 -1.83 5.94
C CYS A 289 2.85 -2.30 7.15
N ASP A 290 2.18 -2.81 8.19
CA ASP A 290 2.82 -3.32 9.41
C ASP A 290 3.81 -4.46 9.10
N ASP A 291 3.34 -5.43 8.30
CA ASP A 291 4.16 -6.56 7.87
C ASP A 291 5.37 -6.10 7.02
N TRP A 292 5.19 -5.17 6.11
CA TRP A 292 6.29 -4.62 5.31
C TRP A 292 7.28 -3.82 6.16
N ASN A 293 6.80 -2.92 6.99
CA ASN A 293 7.64 -2.05 7.81
C ASN A 293 8.43 -2.80 8.89
N SER A 294 7.91 -3.95 9.34
CA SER A 294 8.56 -4.81 10.34
C SER A 294 9.58 -5.78 9.76
N ARG A 295 9.66 -5.94 8.43
CA ARG A 295 10.59 -6.87 7.79
C ARG A 295 11.98 -6.28 7.65
N PHE A 296 13.00 -7.14 7.79
CA PHE A 296 14.36 -6.80 7.41
C PHE A 296 14.51 -6.76 5.88
N HIS A 297 14.95 -5.65 5.34
CA HIS A 297 15.15 -5.44 3.91
C HIS A 297 16.63 -5.58 3.55
N LYS A 298 16.99 -6.65 2.84
CA LYS A 298 18.38 -6.92 2.40
C LYS A 298 18.98 -5.80 1.57
N SER A 299 18.18 -5.08 0.80
CA SER A 299 18.64 -3.98 -0.06
C SER A 299 19.12 -2.74 0.71
N THR A 300 18.58 -2.51 1.91
CA THR A 300 18.93 -1.40 2.79
C THR A 300 19.74 -1.86 4.00
N GLY A 301 19.72 -3.17 4.31
CA GLY A 301 20.34 -3.73 5.50
C GLY A 301 19.60 -3.40 6.81
N LYS A 302 18.37 -2.90 6.73
CA LYS A 302 17.62 -2.33 7.85
C LYS A 302 16.17 -2.79 7.87
N THR A 303 15.55 -2.67 9.03
CA THR A 303 14.11 -2.80 9.24
C THR A 303 13.51 -1.40 9.26
N PRO A 304 12.59 -1.04 8.35
CA PRO A 304 12.09 0.34 8.22
C PRO A 304 11.57 0.95 9.52
N VAL A 305 10.74 0.24 10.29
CA VAL A 305 10.18 0.75 11.55
C VAL A 305 11.26 0.99 12.60
N ALA A 306 12.24 0.10 12.74
CA ALA A 306 13.31 0.24 13.72
C ALA A 306 14.23 1.43 13.40
N GLU A 307 14.53 1.65 12.12
CA GLU A 307 15.31 2.80 11.67
C GLU A 307 14.54 4.11 11.79
N HIS A 308 13.21 4.06 11.57
CA HIS A 308 12.35 5.24 11.60
C HIS A 308 12.23 5.83 13.01
N PHE A 309 12.08 4.99 14.00
CA PHE A 309 11.96 5.36 15.41
C PHE A 309 13.27 5.21 16.19
N ALA A 310 14.41 5.16 15.48
CA ALA A 310 15.72 5.18 16.14
C ALA A 310 15.99 6.49 16.89
N GLU A 311 15.40 7.60 16.43
CA GLU A 311 15.37 8.87 17.11
C GLU A 311 13.91 9.23 17.49
N PRO A 312 13.69 9.93 18.61
CA PRO A 312 12.35 10.34 19.01
C PRO A 312 11.72 11.28 17.95
N LEU A 313 10.55 10.91 17.48
CA LEU A 313 9.72 11.76 16.62
C LEU A 313 8.54 12.31 17.44
N GLN A 314 8.12 13.52 17.14
CA GLN A 314 6.89 14.07 17.73
C GLN A 314 5.71 13.19 17.31
N THR A 315 4.98 12.67 18.28
CA THR A 315 3.78 11.86 18.07
C THR A 315 2.55 12.60 18.54
N ALA A 316 1.41 12.37 17.88
CA ALA A 316 0.16 12.99 18.28
C ALA A 316 -0.30 12.56 19.69
N SER A 317 0.14 11.38 20.16
CA SER A 317 -0.19 10.88 21.50
C SER A 317 0.40 11.68 22.63
N GLU A 318 1.44 12.48 22.35
CA GLU A 318 2.17 13.27 23.35
C GLU A 318 1.82 14.77 23.31
N ASP A 319 1.01 15.20 22.34
CA ASP A 319 0.66 16.60 22.11
C ASP A 319 -0.87 16.78 21.99
N GLU A 320 -1.51 17.25 23.05
CA GLU A 320 -2.97 17.47 23.10
C GLU A 320 -3.46 18.47 22.04
N MET A 321 -2.66 19.50 21.73
CA MET A 321 -3.02 20.49 20.71
C MET A 321 -2.99 19.87 19.32
N LEU A 322 -2.02 19.00 19.05
CA LEU A 322 -1.92 18.27 17.80
C LEU A 322 -3.06 17.26 17.67
N GLN A 323 -3.44 16.57 18.76
CA GLN A 323 -4.61 15.69 18.78
C GLN A 323 -5.89 16.45 18.44
N HIS A 324 -6.12 17.61 19.06
CA HIS A 324 -7.29 18.44 18.76
C HIS A 324 -7.28 18.88 17.29
N THR A 325 -6.13 19.34 16.79
CA THR A 325 -5.95 19.69 15.37
C THR A 325 -6.29 18.52 14.45
N PHE A 326 -5.80 17.32 14.76
CA PHE A 326 -6.10 16.13 13.97
C PHE A 326 -7.58 15.79 13.96
N MET A 327 -8.26 15.89 15.10
CA MET A 327 -9.70 15.64 15.19
C MET A 327 -10.51 16.58 14.30
N GLU A 328 -10.10 17.85 14.16
CA GLU A 328 -10.79 18.79 13.28
C GLU A 328 -10.73 18.36 11.79
N TYR A 329 -9.62 17.78 11.37
CA TYR A 329 -9.46 17.29 9.99
C TYR A 329 -10.01 15.88 9.76
N LEU A 330 -9.99 15.01 10.77
CA LEU A 330 -10.61 13.68 10.72
C LEU A 330 -12.13 13.74 10.76
N ALA A 331 -12.68 14.75 11.45
CA ALA A 331 -14.11 15.00 11.58
C ALA A 331 -14.52 16.30 10.87
N PRO A 332 -14.55 16.33 9.55
CA PRO A 332 -14.90 17.53 8.79
C PRO A 332 -16.32 18.00 9.07
N LEU A 333 -16.49 19.32 9.09
CA LEU A 333 -17.77 19.96 9.34
C LEU A 333 -18.73 19.74 8.18
N ARG A 334 -19.96 19.27 8.46
CA ARG A 334 -21.02 19.01 7.50
C ARG A 334 -22.27 19.80 7.82
N THR A 335 -23.00 20.21 6.80
CA THR A 335 -24.32 20.79 6.96
C THR A 335 -25.34 19.69 7.15
N ILE A 336 -26.21 19.85 8.14
CA ILE A 336 -27.35 18.96 8.36
C ILE A 336 -28.45 19.42 7.41
N SER A 337 -28.96 18.50 6.60
CA SER A 337 -30.07 18.76 5.68
C SER A 337 -31.38 18.99 6.45
N ILE A 338 -32.39 19.51 5.77
CA ILE A 338 -33.68 19.83 6.38
C ILE A 338 -34.41 18.63 6.95
N ASP A 339 -34.14 17.45 6.39
CA ASP A 339 -34.66 16.14 6.82
C ASP A 339 -33.73 15.44 7.83
N GLY A 340 -32.80 16.19 8.46
CA GLY A 340 -31.99 15.72 9.58
C GLY A 340 -30.84 14.78 9.17
N PHE A 341 -30.26 14.89 7.98
CA PHE A 341 -29.14 14.05 7.57
C PHE A 341 -27.83 14.85 7.37
N VAL A 342 -26.72 14.22 7.66
CA VAL A 342 -25.40 14.58 7.18
C VAL A 342 -24.97 13.64 6.06
N CYS A 343 -24.20 14.16 5.10
CA CYS A 343 -23.68 13.36 3.98
C CYS A 343 -22.19 13.04 4.17
N LEU A 344 -21.83 11.77 3.97
CA LEU A 344 -20.44 11.32 3.84
C LEU A 344 -20.35 10.20 2.80
N ASP A 345 -19.38 10.31 1.88
CA ASP A 345 -19.11 9.32 0.83
C ASP A 345 -20.36 8.92 0.00
N GLY A 346 -21.23 9.90 -0.28
CA GLY A 346 -22.46 9.71 -1.05
C GLY A 346 -23.60 9.03 -0.30
N ARG A 347 -23.46 8.84 1.00
CA ARG A 347 -24.50 8.28 1.89
C ARG A 347 -24.97 9.31 2.89
N ARG A 348 -26.19 9.12 3.37
CA ARG A 348 -26.87 10.05 4.28
C ARG A 348 -27.08 9.36 5.64
N TYR A 349 -26.69 10.05 6.71
CA TYR A 349 -26.73 9.54 8.08
C TYR A 349 -27.57 10.49 8.94
N GLY A 350 -28.56 9.94 9.61
CA GLY A 350 -29.50 10.69 10.45
C GLY A 350 -28.83 11.33 11.66
N VAL A 351 -29.32 12.49 12.02
CA VAL A 351 -28.92 13.23 13.23
C VAL A 351 -30.16 13.44 14.07
N PRO A 352 -30.14 13.18 15.38
CA PRO A 352 -31.31 13.38 16.25
C PRO A 352 -31.82 14.80 16.19
N PHE A 353 -33.14 14.98 16.20
CA PHE A 353 -33.77 16.29 16.17
C PHE A 353 -33.43 17.15 17.39
N SER A 354 -33.09 16.51 18.52
CA SER A 354 -32.61 17.20 19.74
C SER A 354 -31.32 18.02 19.52
N TYR A 355 -30.55 17.72 18.47
CA TYR A 355 -29.40 18.53 18.08
C TYR A 355 -29.83 19.68 17.14
N HIS A 356 -29.97 20.87 17.71
CA HIS A 356 -30.58 22.04 17.04
C HIS A 356 -29.61 22.87 16.18
N LYS A 357 -28.29 22.52 16.11
CA LYS A 357 -27.35 23.25 15.26
C LYS A 357 -27.44 22.81 13.80
N LYS A 358 -27.12 23.72 12.88
CA LYS A 358 -27.17 23.46 11.44
C LYS A 358 -25.98 22.65 10.89
N LYS A 359 -24.94 22.48 11.69
CA LYS A 359 -23.71 21.81 11.27
C LYS A 359 -23.26 20.85 12.34
N ALA A 360 -22.71 19.72 11.92
CA ALA A 360 -22.12 18.69 12.77
C ALA A 360 -20.80 18.22 12.15
N ARG A 361 -19.90 17.70 12.95
CA ARG A 361 -18.67 17.08 12.48
C ARG A 361 -18.87 15.59 12.31
N VAL A 362 -18.31 15.01 11.25
CA VAL A 362 -18.56 13.62 10.89
C VAL A 362 -17.25 12.90 10.65
N MET A 363 -17.00 11.86 11.43
CA MET A 363 -15.80 11.02 11.32
C MET A 363 -16.21 9.59 10.98
N ARG A 364 -15.46 8.96 10.09
CA ARG A 364 -15.55 7.50 9.88
C ARG A 364 -14.43 6.82 10.63
N ASP A 365 -14.79 5.85 11.46
CA ASP A 365 -13.88 4.97 12.17
C ASP A 365 -14.21 3.51 11.82
N GLY A 366 -13.48 2.96 10.88
CA GLY A 366 -13.73 1.62 10.36
C GLY A 366 -15.14 1.47 9.80
N VAL A 367 -15.94 0.60 10.43
CA VAL A 367 -17.35 0.32 10.08
C VAL A 367 -18.33 1.26 10.78
N GLN A 368 -17.84 2.22 11.56
CA GLN A 368 -18.67 3.19 12.28
C GLN A 368 -18.55 4.56 11.67
N LEU A 369 -19.63 5.31 11.70
CA LEU A 369 -19.65 6.73 11.42
C LEU A 369 -20.14 7.44 12.68
N ILE A 370 -19.33 8.36 13.17
CA ILE A 370 -19.57 9.08 14.41
C ILE A 370 -19.88 10.53 14.04
N VAL A 371 -20.99 11.02 14.51
CA VAL A 371 -21.39 12.42 14.37
C VAL A 371 -21.12 13.12 15.69
N PHE A 372 -20.29 14.15 15.65
CA PHE A 372 -19.95 15.02 16.78
C PHE A 372 -20.66 16.36 16.63
N ASP A 373 -20.75 17.09 17.72
CA ASP A 373 -21.13 18.50 17.69
C ASP A 373 -20.13 19.32 16.83
N ASP A 374 -20.49 20.55 16.47
CA ASP A 374 -19.69 21.40 15.58
C ASP A 374 -18.30 21.77 16.13
N SER A 375 -18.09 21.62 17.43
CA SER A 375 -16.81 21.85 18.15
C SER A 375 -16.03 20.55 18.45
N CYS A 376 -16.51 19.38 18.05
CA CYS A 376 -15.94 18.09 18.44
C CYS A 376 -15.91 17.79 19.94
N SER A 377 -16.77 18.45 20.74
CA SER A 377 -16.75 18.32 22.19
C SER A 377 -17.46 17.10 22.71
N TYR A 378 -18.46 16.60 22.00
CA TYR A 378 -19.20 15.39 22.36
C TYR A 378 -19.77 14.68 21.13
N GLU A 379 -20.00 13.38 21.28
CA GLU A 379 -20.68 12.55 20.29
C GLU A 379 -22.20 12.77 20.37
N ILE A 380 -22.81 13.01 19.19
CA ILE A 380 -24.26 13.16 19.06
C ILE A 380 -24.92 11.82 18.79
N VAL A 381 -24.40 11.12 17.77
CA VAL A 381 -24.94 9.81 17.34
C VAL A 381 -23.86 9.01 16.65
N ARG A 382 -23.99 7.69 16.73
CA ARG A 382 -23.09 6.74 16.08
C ARG A 382 -23.91 5.80 15.20
N HIS A 383 -23.48 5.68 13.94
CA HIS A 383 -24.07 4.76 12.97
C HIS A 383 -23.12 3.60 12.70
N ARG A 384 -23.68 2.42 12.48
CA ARG A 384 -22.96 1.35 11.80
C ARG A 384 -23.11 1.56 10.30
N VAL A 385 -22.01 1.68 9.58
CA VAL A 385 -22.03 1.85 8.12
C VAL A 385 -22.41 0.53 7.48
N ASP A 386 -23.59 0.51 6.86
CA ASP A 386 -24.01 -0.58 5.98
C ASP A 386 -23.89 -0.10 4.52
N TRP A 387 -23.00 -0.75 3.79
CA TRP A 387 -22.69 -0.36 2.40
C TRP A 387 -23.81 -0.71 1.41
N SER A 388 -24.79 -1.49 1.84
CA SER A 388 -25.98 -1.86 1.03
C SER A 388 -27.01 -0.74 0.97
N TYR A 389 -26.98 0.20 1.89
CA TYR A 389 -27.97 1.28 2.00
C TYR A 389 -27.34 2.66 1.83
N ASN A 390 -28.09 3.57 1.20
CA ASN A 390 -27.68 4.98 1.08
C ASN A 390 -28.22 5.85 2.21
N LEU A 391 -29.21 5.39 2.94
CA LEU A 391 -29.88 6.11 4.03
C LEU A 391 -29.74 5.32 5.33
N HIS A 392 -29.25 5.99 6.36
CA HIS A 392 -29.09 5.43 7.71
C HIS A 392 -29.84 6.34 8.69
N TYR A 393 -30.93 5.86 9.21
CA TYR A 393 -31.73 6.60 10.19
C TYR A 393 -31.17 6.40 11.60
N CYS A 394 -31.47 7.33 12.51
CA CYS A 394 -31.17 7.20 13.93
C CYS A 394 -32.45 7.41 14.77
N GLU A 395 -32.41 6.95 15.99
CA GLU A 395 -33.45 7.18 16.98
C GLU A 395 -33.56 8.68 17.28
N GLY A 396 -34.78 9.20 17.40
CA GLY A 396 -35.05 10.61 17.68
C GLY A 396 -34.72 11.56 16.51
N GLN A 397 -34.56 11.05 15.28
CA GLN A 397 -34.28 11.89 14.12
C GLN A 397 -35.46 12.79 13.76
N PHE A 398 -36.67 12.29 13.94
CA PHE A 398 -37.90 12.99 13.60
C PHE A 398 -38.71 13.36 14.84
N LEU A 399 -39.48 14.44 14.76
CA LEU A 399 -40.34 14.89 15.84
C LEU A 399 -41.37 13.86 16.29
N ASP A 400 -41.82 13.03 15.34
CA ASP A 400 -42.81 11.97 15.60
C ASP A 400 -42.23 10.84 16.45
N ASP A 401 -40.92 10.68 16.50
CA ASP A 401 -40.22 9.66 17.29
C ASP A 401 -40.17 10.03 18.80
N GLU A 402 -40.28 11.34 19.14
CA GLU A 402 -40.18 11.83 20.52
C GLU A 402 -41.55 11.87 21.27
N GLY A 403 -42.63 11.53 20.57
CA GLY A 403 -44.00 11.58 21.13
C GLY A 403 -44.59 13.01 21.18
N PRO A 404 -45.92 13.12 21.15
CA PRO A 404 -46.59 14.41 20.91
C PRO A 404 -46.62 15.39 22.10
N GLU A 405 -46.08 15.06 23.26
CA GLU A 405 -46.36 15.83 24.47
C GLU A 405 -45.36 16.98 24.81
N GLU A 406 -44.18 17.06 24.22
CA GLU A 406 -43.17 18.03 24.68
C GLU A 406 -42.82 19.19 23.76
N LEU A 407 -43.33 19.26 22.54
CA LEU A 407 -43.00 20.35 21.61
C LEU A 407 -44.15 21.32 21.41
N PRO A 408 -43.93 22.65 21.56
CA PRO A 408 -44.99 23.64 21.35
C PRO A 408 -45.52 23.56 19.92
N THR A 409 -46.77 23.14 19.74
CA THR A 409 -47.47 22.94 18.47
C THR A 409 -47.29 24.13 17.48
N ALA A 410 -47.12 25.32 17.98
CA ALA A 410 -46.85 26.53 17.17
C ALA A 410 -45.46 26.54 16.50
N LYS A 411 -44.41 26.00 17.14
CA LYS A 411 -43.05 25.93 16.54
C LYS A 411 -42.97 24.87 15.46
N ILE A 412 -43.67 23.75 15.63
CA ILE A 412 -43.76 22.67 14.67
C ILE A 412 -44.48 23.13 13.41
N LYS A 413 -45.66 23.80 13.56
CA LYS A 413 -46.39 24.35 12.43
C LYS A 413 -45.59 25.41 11.66
N ALA A 414 -44.91 26.33 12.35
CA ALA A 414 -44.09 27.35 11.71
C ALA A 414 -42.90 26.73 10.98
N TYR A 415 -42.28 25.66 11.51
CA TYR A 415 -41.19 24.94 10.83
C TYR A 415 -41.67 24.19 9.60
N MET A 416 -42.76 23.41 9.72
CA MET A 416 -43.34 22.67 8.57
C MET A 416 -43.80 23.62 7.46
N THR A 417 -44.43 24.76 7.80
CA THR A 417 -44.79 25.79 6.81
C THR A 417 -43.57 26.36 6.10
N GLN A 418 -42.45 26.64 6.83
CA GLN A 418 -41.20 27.07 6.19
C GLN A 418 -40.57 26.02 5.29
N VAL A 419 -40.72 24.74 5.63
CA VAL A 419 -40.23 23.62 4.81
C VAL A 419 -41.05 23.49 3.54
N GLU A 420 -42.37 23.56 3.64
CA GLU A 420 -43.30 23.49 2.52
C GLU A 420 -43.12 24.69 1.57
N GLU A 421 -43.01 25.92 2.09
CA GLU A 421 -42.73 27.10 1.28
C GLU A 421 -41.37 27.04 0.55
N LYS A 422 -40.33 26.50 1.21
CA LYS A 422 -39.04 26.28 0.56
C LYS A 422 -39.06 25.17 -0.48
N ALA A 423 -39.80 24.09 -0.24
CA ALA A 423 -39.94 23.00 -1.20
C ALA A 423 -40.70 23.45 -2.45
N GLU A 424 -41.75 24.26 -2.29
CA GLU A 424 -42.53 24.83 -3.42
C GLU A 424 -41.75 25.86 -4.24
N THR A 425 -40.83 26.61 -3.62
CA THR A 425 -40.11 27.70 -4.28
C THR A 425 -38.70 27.31 -4.79
N SER A 426 -38.18 26.18 -4.37
CA SER A 426 -36.83 25.74 -4.77
C SER A 426 -36.90 24.72 -5.92
N PRO A 427 -36.17 24.94 -7.04
CA PRO A 427 -36.09 23.92 -8.08
C PRO A 427 -35.47 22.63 -7.53
N LEU A 428 -35.96 21.47 -7.98
CA LEU A 428 -35.48 20.17 -7.57
C LEU A 428 -33.96 20.03 -7.62
N SER A 429 -33.29 20.70 -8.56
CA SER A 429 -31.82 20.80 -8.65
C SER A 429 -31.14 21.45 -7.45
N ALA A 430 -31.86 22.24 -6.63
CA ALA A 430 -31.29 22.83 -5.41
C ALA A 430 -31.12 21.81 -4.28
N PHE A 431 -31.82 20.67 -4.35
CA PHE A 431 -31.71 19.58 -3.39
C PHE A 431 -30.57 18.62 -3.75
N ASP A 432 -30.16 18.55 -5.03
CA ASP A 432 -29.04 17.71 -5.47
C ASP A 432 -27.68 18.27 -5.04
N PHE A 433 -27.57 19.60 -4.82
CA PHE A 433 -26.31 20.24 -4.39
C PHE A 433 -25.94 19.99 -2.92
N ALA A 434 -26.88 19.61 -2.06
CA ALA A 434 -26.59 19.31 -0.65
C ALA A 434 -25.82 17.99 -0.46
N CYS A 435 -25.78 17.13 -1.46
CA CYS A 435 -25.12 15.81 -1.42
C CYS A 435 -23.84 15.72 -2.25
N THR A 436 -23.41 16.81 -2.93
CA THR A 436 -22.25 16.77 -3.85
C THR A 436 -20.98 17.42 -3.32
N ASP A 437 -21.00 18.02 -2.13
CA ASP A 437 -19.81 18.62 -1.50
C ASP A 437 -19.19 17.73 -0.39
#